data_0b79c7df242ef1564bd791403fd98322
#
_entry.id   0b79c7df242ef1564bd791403fd98322
#
_cell.length_a   1.000
_cell.length_b   1.000
_cell.length_c   1.000
_cell.angle_alpha   90.00
_cell.angle_beta   90.00
_cell.angle_gamma   90.00
#
_symmetry.space_group_name_H-M   'P 1'
#
loop_
_entity.id
_entity.type
_entity.pdbx_description
1 polymer ?
#
loop_
_entity_poly.entity_id
_entity_poly.type
_entity_poly.pdbx_seq_one_letter_code
_entity_poly.pdbx_strand_id
1 'polypeptide(L)'
;AASFSDDLIYDWYLDPAISVDGEGNVADNAEPLFVNTVGSLRHRPLPATSAENLTVATDYAKTNSDVASMESANEAARRAVNAIIVRSGSAADQCGVWEWTLPRSLEAVQQVDRLLYSSGLPHPGSVTPAIWSGYLTVKSIFTPA
;
A
#
# COMPACT_ATOMS: atom_id res chain seq x y z
N ALA A 1 4.21 -27.93 -2.42
CA ALA A 1 3.98 -26.63 -3.06
C ALA A 1 4.17 -26.85 -4.55
N ALA A 2 3.15 -26.52 -5.36
CA ALA A 2 3.33 -26.54 -6.82
C ALA A 2 4.28 -25.38 -7.15
N SER A 3 5.43 -25.68 -7.70
CA SER A 3 6.32 -24.67 -8.27
C SER A 3 5.81 -24.29 -9.65
N PHE A 4 5.84 -23.01 -9.97
CA PHE A 4 5.68 -22.58 -11.34
C PHE A 4 6.78 -23.22 -12.19
N SER A 5 6.41 -23.82 -13.31
CA SER A 5 7.35 -24.31 -14.33
C SER A 5 7.22 -23.45 -15.58
N ASP A 6 8.29 -23.36 -16.35
CA ASP A 6 8.36 -22.55 -17.57
C ASP A 6 7.29 -22.93 -18.59
N ASP A 7 6.82 -24.20 -18.58
CA ASP A 7 5.75 -24.70 -19.47
C ASP A 7 4.39 -24.02 -19.21
N LEU A 8 4.22 -23.34 -18.08
CA LEU A 8 3.00 -22.58 -17.74
C LEU A 8 3.04 -21.14 -18.23
N ILE A 9 4.19 -20.68 -18.74
CA ILE A 9 4.36 -19.34 -19.27
C ILE A 9 3.98 -19.36 -20.75
N TYR A 10 2.83 -18.77 -21.08
CA TYR A 10 2.38 -18.68 -22.48
C TYR A 10 3.12 -17.59 -23.23
N ASP A 11 3.36 -16.45 -22.57
CA ASP A 11 4.07 -15.31 -23.13
C ASP A 11 4.60 -14.42 -21.98
N TRP A 12 5.61 -13.60 -22.26
CA TRP A 12 6.12 -12.63 -21.30
C TRP A 12 6.58 -11.36 -22.04
N TYR A 13 6.50 -10.25 -21.34
CA TYR A 13 6.92 -8.95 -21.82
C TYR A 13 7.77 -8.26 -20.76
N LEU A 14 8.95 -7.82 -21.14
CA LEU A 14 9.76 -6.94 -20.32
C LEU A 14 9.54 -5.50 -20.78
N ASP A 15 9.25 -4.61 -19.86
CA ASP A 15 9.14 -3.18 -20.14
C ASP A 15 10.44 -2.69 -20.80
N PRO A 16 10.38 -2.05 -22.00
CA PRO A 16 11.56 -1.56 -22.70
C PRO A 16 12.34 -0.47 -21.94
N ALA A 17 11.72 0.16 -20.93
CA ALA A 17 12.40 1.07 -20.01
C ALA A 17 13.37 0.37 -19.07
N ILE A 18 13.28 -0.96 -18.94
CA ILE A 18 14.12 -1.79 -18.08
C ILE A 18 15.16 -2.50 -18.93
N SER A 19 16.43 -2.28 -18.64
CA SER A 19 17.52 -3.07 -19.21
C SER A 19 18.11 -4.03 -18.19
N VAL A 20 18.51 -5.20 -18.66
CA VAL A 20 19.17 -6.22 -17.84
C VAL A 20 20.59 -6.48 -18.34
N ASP A 21 21.50 -6.79 -17.44
CA ASP A 21 22.86 -7.20 -17.78
C ASP A 21 22.93 -8.66 -18.24
N GLY A 22 24.12 -9.13 -18.59
CA GLY A 22 24.35 -10.50 -19.04
C GLY A 22 24.14 -11.58 -17.95
N GLU A 23 24.01 -11.16 -16.70
CA GLU A 23 23.74 -12.02 -15.53
C GLU A 23 22.26 -12.02 -15.12
N GLY A 24 21.42 -11.19 -15.80
CA GLY A 24 19.98 -11.08 -15.53
C GLY A 24 19.63 -10.09 -14.43
N ASN A 25 20.57 -9.26 -13.95
CA ASN A 25 20.26 -8.19 -13.00
C ASN A 25 19.77 -6.96 -13.74
N VAL A 26 18.93 -6.14 -13.07
CA VAL A 26 18.52 -4.86 -13.63
C VAL A 26 19.71 -3.92 -13.71
N ALA A 27 20.12 -3.59 -14.92
CA ALA A 27 21.22 -2.66 -15.20
C ALA A 27 20.73 -1.21 -15.18
N ASP A 28 19.53 -0.94 -15.70
CA ASP A 28 18.91 0.38 -15.72
C ASP A 28 17.37 0.26 -15.71
N ASN A 29 16.73 1.30 -15.19
CA ASN A 29 15.29 1.47 -15.23
C ASN A 29 14.98 2.97 -15.47
N ALA A 30 14.69 3.31 -16.72
CA ALA A 30 14.49 4.70 -17.15
C ALA A 30 13.19 5.31 -16.59
N GLU A 31 12.20 4.49 -16.25
CA GLU A 31 10.90 4.89 -15.72
C GLU A 31 10.55 4.13 -14.43
N PRO A 32 11.30 4.36 -13.34
CA PRO A 32 11.07 3.62 -12.11
C PRO A 32 9.68 3.92 -11.54
N LEU A 33 8.93 2.88 -11.24
CA LEU A 33 7.64 3.00 -10.58
C LEU A 33 7.79 3.51 -9.15
N PHE A 34 6.73 4.17 -8.66
CA PHE A 34 6.67 4.60 -7.28
C PHE A 34 6.73 3.42 -6.32
N VAL A 35 7.70 3.44 -5.40
CA VAL A 35 7.90 2.38 -4.41
C VAL A 35 7.46 2.87 -3.03
N ASN A 36 6.58 2.11 -2.41
CA ASN A 36 6.16 2.32 -1.02
C ASN A 36 7.23 1.77 -0.07
N THR A 37 8.08 2.63 0.43
CA THR A 37 9.02 2.22 1.49
C THR A 37 8.37 2.31 2.87
N VAL A 38 8.93 1.59 3.85
CA VAL A 38 8.41 1.61 5.22
C VAL A 38 8.39 3.03 5.77
N GLY A 39 7.24 3.45 6.27
CA GLY A 39 7.02 4.78 6.82
C GLY A 39 6.87 5.91 5.80
N SER A 40 6.88 5.62 4.48
CA SER A 40 6.73 6.66 3.44
C SER A 40 5.36 7.34 3.44
N LEU A 41 4.30 6.65 3.88
CA LEU A 41 2.94 7.19 3.93
C LEU A 41 2.84 8.50 4.71
N ARG A 42 3.61 8.66 5.77
CA ARG A 42 3.62 9.89 6.60
C ARG A 42 4.11 11.12 5.85
N HIS A 43 4.89 10.93 4.79
CA HIS A 43 5.49 12.00 3.98
C HIS A 43 4.70 12.32 2.71
N ARG A 44 3.68 11.54 2.40
CA ARG A 44 2.83 11.79 1.24
C ARG A 44 1.98 13.04 1.45
N PRO A 45 1.75 13.83 0.40
CA PRO A 45 0.89 14.99 0.49
C PRO A 45 -0.56 14.57 0.77
N LEU A 46 -1.26 15.37 1.57
CA LEU A 46 -2.71 15.24 1.69
C LEU A 46 -3.38 15.75 0.42
N PRO A 47 -4.48 15.13 -0.06
CA PRO A 47 -5.28 15.66 -1.16
C PRO A 47 -5.74 17.10 -0.94
N ALA A 48 -6.15 17.43 0.29
CA ALA A 48 -6.39 18.79 0.73
C ALA A 48 -5.11 19.34 1.37
N THR A 49 -4.28 20.03 0.60
CA THR A 49 -3.02 20.59 1.11
C THR A 49 -3.27 21.76 2.06
N SER A 50 -2.25 22.21 2.75
CA SER A 50 -2.32 23.43 3.58
C SER A 50 -2.41 24.72 2.75
N ALA A 51 -2.05 24.69 1.46
CA ALA A 51 -2.21 25.82 0.56
C ALA A 51 -3.66 25.87 0.05
N GLU A 52 -4.32 27.03 0.22
CA GLU A 52 -5.75 27.19 -0.09
C GLU A 52 -6.10 26.94 -1.56
N ASN A 53 -5.19 27.28 -2.46
CA ASN A 53 -5.37 27.18 -3.91
C ASN A 53 -4.76 25.90 -4.51
N LEU A 54 -4.32 24.95 -3.69
CA LEU A 54 -3.68 23.71 -4.15
C LEU A 54 -4.39 22.49 -3.58
N THR A 55 -4.76 21.58 -4.47
CA THR A 55 -5.20 20.23 -4.14
C THR A 55 -4.39 19.22 -4.95
N VAL A 56 -4.24 18.00 -4.41
CA VAL A 56 -3.49 16.93 -5.03
C VAL A 56 -4.40 15.74 -5.27
N ALA A 57 -4.59 15.35 -6.53
CA ALA A 57 -5.44 14.24 -6.95
C ALA A 57 -4.61 13.21 -7.72
N THR A 58 -3.93 12.33 -7.00
CA THR A 58 -3.00 11.37 -7.57
C THR A 58 -2.92 10.13 -6.70
N ASP A 59 -2.46 9.02 -7.27
CA ASP A 59 -2.31 7.73 -6.59
C ASP A 59 -1.21 7.74 -5.50
N TYR A 60 -0.26 8.66 -5.55
CA TYR A 60 0.75 8.82 -4.50
C TYR A 60 0.31 9.75 -3.35
N ALA A 61 -0.85 10.37 -3.43
CA ALA A 61 -1.37 11.16 -2.30
C ALA A 61 -1.69 10.26 -1.10
N LYS A 62 -1.71 10.86 0.09
CA LYS A 62 -2.06 10.15 1.32
C LYS A 62 -3.56 9.89 1.37
N THR A 63 -3.93 8.64 1.22
CA THR A 63 -5.30 8.14 1.25
C THR A 63 -5.44 7.02 2.30
N ASN A 64 -6.62 6.43 2.43
CA ASN A 64 -6.82 5.25 3.26
C ASN A 64 -6.13 4.01 2.66
N SER A 65 -5.97 3.98 1.35
CA SER A 65 -5.15 2.97 0.68
C SER A 65 -3.68 3.40 0.72
N ASP A 66 -2.83 2.50 1.17
CA ASP A 66 -1.38 2.71 1.34
C ASP A 66 -0.57 2.36 0.07
N VAL A 67 -1.27 2.02 -0.99
CA VAL A 67 -0.69 1.53 -2.25
C VAL A 67 -1.00 2.51 -3.36
N ALA A 68 -0.03 2.79 -4.24
CA ALA A 68 -0.29 3.49 -5.49
C ALA A 68 -1.18 2.62 -6.38
N SER A 69 -2.44 2.99 -6.50
CA SER A 69 -3.47 2.22 -7.20
C SER A 69 -4.56 3.14 -7.74
N MET A 70 -5.42 2.60 -8.60
CA MET A 70 -6.59 3.32 -9.10
C MET A 70 -7.55 3.73 -7.98
N GLU A 71 -7.68 2.91 -6.94
CA GLU A 71 -8.50 3.19 -5.75
C GLU A 71 -7.93 4.38 -4.99
N SER A 72 -6.62 4.43 -4.79
CA SER A 72 -5.94 5.58 -4.18
C SER A 72 -6.13 6.85 -4.99
N ALA A 73 -5.97 6.79 -6.31
CA ALA A 73 -6.19 7.93 -7.20
C ALA A 73 -7.64 8.42 -7.13
N ASN A 74 -8.62 7.51 -7.14
CA ASN A 74 -10.04 7.84 -7.02
C ASN A 74 -10.37 8.47 -5.66
N GLU A 75 -9.85 7.91 -4.57
CA GLU A 75 -10.05 8.48 -3.24
C GLU A 75 -9.40 9.87 -3.13
N ALA A 76 -8.17 10.03 -3.62
CA ALA A 76 -7.48 11.32 -3.63
C ALA A 76 -8.27 12.38 -4.42
N ALA A 77 -8.82 12.02 -5.58
CA ALA A 77 -9.66 12.90 -6.38
C ALA A 77 -10.93 13.35 -5.62
N ARG A 78 -11.63 12.40 -4.97
CA ARG A 78 -12.81 12.71 -4.15
C ARG A 78 -12.48 13.67 -2.99
N ARG A 79 -11.39 13.41 -2.30
CA ARG A 79 -10.92 14.29 -1.20
C ARG A 79 -10.51 15.67 -1.70
N ALA A 80 -9.86 15.77 -2.88
CA ALA A 80 -9.50 17.01 -3.52
C ALA A 80 -10.74 17.82 -3.91
N VAL A 81 -11.75 17.18 -4.53
CA VAL A 81 -13.03 17.81 -4.87
C VAL A 81 -13.75 18.30 -3.61
N ASN A 82 -13.81 17.50 -2.55
CA ASN A 82 -14.42 17.91 -1.29
C ASN A 82 -13.73 19.14 -0.68
N ALA A 83 -12.40 19.20 -0.77
CA ALA A 83 -11.66 20.38 -0.32
C ALA A 83 -12.00 21.64 -1.15
N ILE A 84 -12.17 21.49 -2.46
CA ILE A 84 -12.61 22.59 -3.34
C ILE A 84 -14.02 23.06 -2.98
N ILE A 85 -14.97 22.12 -2.80
CA ILE A 85 -16.36 22.44 -2.39
C ILE A 85 -16.35 23.24 -1.09
N VAL A 86 -15.62 22.78 -0.08
CA VAL A 86 -15.54 23.45 1.23
C VAL A 86 -14.91 24.83 1.10
N ARG A 87 -13.78 24.95 0.41
CA ARG A 87 -13.04 26.21 0.27
C ARG A 87 -13.78 27.27 -0.55
N SER A 88 -14.53 26.84 -1.56
CA SER A 88 -15.32 27.74 -2.40
C SER A 88 -16.65 28.15 -1.77
N GLY A 89 -17.05 27.56 -0.64
CA GLY A 89 -18.38 27.79 -0.05
C GLY A 89 -19.52 27.25 -0.93
N SER A 90 -19.23 26.32 -1.85
CA SER A 90 -20.25 25.72 -2.73
C SER A 90 -21.28 24.93 -1.94
N ALA A 91 -22.53 24.99 -2.36
CA ALA A 91 -23.61 24.16 -1.82
C ALA A 91 -23.68 22.75 -2.45
N ALA A 92 -22.71 22.37 -3.27
CA ALA A 92 -22.67 21.04 -3.88
C ALA A 92 -22.44 19.97 -2.81
N ASP A 93 -23.05 18.81 -3.02
CA ASP A 93 -22.82 17.65 -2.16
C ASP A 93 -21.38 17.16 -2.26
N GLN A 94 -20.84 16.77 -1.12
CA GLN A 94 -19.50 16.18 -1.07
C GLN A 94 -19.50 14.73 -1.62
N CYS A 95 -18.41 14.37 -2.28
CA CYS A 95 -18.16 13.00 -2.72
C CYS A 95 -18.01 12.08 -1.50
N GLY A 96 -18.61 10.90 -1.55
CA GLY A 96 -18.40 9.87 -0.53
C GLY A 96 -16.93 9.41 -0.52
N VAL A 97 -16.37 9.31 0.68
CA VAL A 97 -15.06 8.73 0.93
C VAL A 97 -15.24 7.62 1.95
N TRP A 98 -14.78 6.42 1.62
CA TRP A 98 -14.94 5.26 2.49
C TRP A 98 -13.67 5.04 3.30
N GLU A 99 -13.83 4.87 4.60
CA GLU A 99 -12.72 4.48 5.46
C GLU A 99 -12.45 2.98 5.31
N TRP A 100 -11.21 2.66 5.10
CA TRP A 100 -10.74 1.30 5.13
C TRP A 100 -10.15 1.01 6.51
N THR A 101 -10.79 0.13 7.25
CA THR A 101 -10.35 -0.23 8.58
C THR A 101 -9.82 -1.65 8.60
N LEU A 102 -8.66 -1.84 9.21
CA LEU A 102 -8.14 -3.18 9.46
C LEU A 102 -9.01 -3.89 10.51
N PRO A 103 -9.21 -5.21 10.37
CA PRO A 103 -9.89 -5.98 11.40
C PRO A 103 -9.22 -5.81 12.76
N ARG A 104 -10.01 -5.58 13.81
CA ARG A 104 -9.51 -5.42 15.18
C ARG A 104 -8.62 -6.57 15.65
N SER A 105 -8.84 -7.77 15.12
CA SER A 105 -8.01 -8.94 15.40
C SER A 105 -6.54 -8.77 15.00
N LEU A 106 -6.21 -7.81 14.12
CA LEU A 106 -4.85 -7.51 13.69
C LEU A 106 -4.17 -6.40 14.51
N GLU A 107 -4.90 -5.69 15.37
CA GLU A 107 -4.34 -4.57 16.14
C GLU A 107 -3.17 -5.01 17.04
N ALA A 108 -3.29 -6.15 17.72
CA ALA A 108 -2.24 -6.69 18.56
C ALA A 108 -0.97 -7.04 17.75
N VAL A 109 -1.16 -7.62 16.56
CA VAL A 109 -0.06 -7.96 15.65
C VAL A 109 0.65 -6.69 15.16
N GLN A 110 -0.11 -5.65 14.82
CA GLN A 110 0.44 -4.36 14.42
C GLN A 110 1.26 -3.70 15.54
N GLN A 111 0.80 -3.79 16.78
CA GLN A 111 1.56 -3.24 17.92
C GLN A 111 2.89 -3.95 18.11
N VAL A 112 2.90 -5.28 18.02
CA VAL A 112 4.14 -6.07 18.09
C VAL A 112 5.07 -5.70 16.93
N ASP A 113 4.54 -5.60 15.72
CA ASP A 113 5.33 -5.23 14.54
C ASP A 113 5.95 -3.83 14.67
N ARG A 114 5.19 -2.85 15.17
CA ARG A 114 5.70 -1.49 15.46
C ARG A 114 6.83 -1.50 16.48
N LEU A 115 6.69 -2.29 17.55
CA LEU A 115 7.73 -2.41 18.59
C LEU A 115 9.01 -3.02 18.01
N LEU A 116 8.89 -4.10 17.23
CA LEU A 116 10.03 -4.74 16.58
C LEU A 116 10.71 -3.78 15.60
N TYR A 117 9.94 -3.11 14.76
CA TYR A 117 10.47 -2.14 13.81
C TYR A 117 11.19 -0.98 14.51
N SER A 118 10.59 -0.40 15.56
CA SER A 118 11.21 0.70 16.31
C SER A 118 12.48 0.28 17.05
N SER A 119 12.60 -1.00 17.35
CA SER A 119 13.78 -1.61 18.00
C SER A 119 14.85 -2.10 17.01
N GLY A 120 14.64 -1.91 15.70
CA GLY A 120 15.53 -2.42 14.66
C GLY A 120 15.53 -3.94 14.51
N LEU A 121 14.52 -4.62 15.05
CA LEU A 121 14.39 -6.06 14.98
C LEU A 121 13.62 -6.49 13.73
N PRO A 122 13.92 -7.66 13.16
CA PRO A 122 13.23 -8.15 11.99
C PRO A 122 11.76 -8.47 12.27
N HIS A 123 10.92 -8.32 11.24
CA HIS A 123 9.52 -8.73 11.31
C HIS A 123 9.39 -10.23 11.63
N PRO A 124 8.45 -10.66 12.49
CA PRO A 124 8.32 -12.07 12.88
C PRO A 124 8.16 -13.02 11.69
N GLY A 125 7.46 -12.58 10.64
CA GLY A 125 7.28 -13.35 9.41
C GLY A 125 8.55 -13.54 8.58
N SER A 126 9.59 -12.74 8.78
CA SER A 126 10.87 -12.89 8.09
C SER A 126 11.79 -13.91 8.77
N VAL A 127 11.53 -14.24 10.03
CA VAL A 127 12.43 -15.06 10.86
C VAL A 127 11.99 -16.53 10.91
N THR A 128 10.68 -16.81 10.82
CA THR A 128 10.21 -18.21 10.78
C THR A 128 8.80 -18.36 10.17
N PRO A 129 8.67 -19.07 9.05
CA PRO A 129 7.36 -19.56 8.60
C PRO A 129 6.64 -20.43 9.65
N ALA A 130 7.39 -21.06 10.57
CA ALA A 130 6.86 -21.90 11.64
C ALA A 130 6.08 -21.15 12.72
N ILE A 131 6.43 -19.89 13.02
CA ILE A 131 5.68 -19.09 14.02
C ILE A 131 4.31 -18.68 13.46
N TRP A 132 4.23 -18.36 12.16
CA TRP A 132 2.96 -18.05 11.52
C TRP A 132 2.04 -19.27 11.38
N SER A 133 2.59 -20.43 11.06
CA SER A 133 1.80 -21.66 11.01
C SER A 133 1.27 -22.03 12.39
N GLY A 134 2.07 -21.87 13.44
CA GLY A 134 1.66 -22.04 14.83
C GLY A 134 0.53 -21.07 15.24
N TYR A 135 0.64 -19.78 14.90
CA TYR A 135 -0.39 -18.77 15.18
C TYR A 135 -1.72 -19.07 14.45
N LEU A 136 -1.66 -19.45 13.18
CA LEU A 136 -2.86 -19.80 12.41
C LEU A 136 -3.51 -21.09 12.93
N THR A 137 -2.72 -22.04 13.40
CA THR A 137 -3.21 -23.28 14.04
C THR A 137 -3.91 -22.98 15.35
N VAL A 138 -3.31 -22.15 16.21
CA VAL A 138 -3.93 -21.72 17.48
C VAL A 138 -5.23 -20.95 17.22
N LYS A 139 -5.28 -20.07 16.24
CA LYS A 139 -6.48 -19.32 15.89
C LYS A 139 -7.62 -20.25 15.42
N SER A 140 -7.31 -21.29 14.63
CA SER A 140 -8.33 -22.25 14.16
C SER A 140 -8.97 -23.07 15.30
N ILE A 141 -8.26 -23.24 16.43
CA ILE A 141 -8.76 -23.93 17.61
C ILE A 141 -9.74 -23.07 18.42
N PHE A 142 -9.57 -21.74 18.38
CA PHE A 142 -10.37 -20.80 19.19
C PHE A 142 -11.43 -20.02 18.40
N THR A 143 -11.61 -20.27 17.10
CA THR A 143 -12.68 -19.66 16.31
C THR A 143 -13.73 -20.73 16.03
N PRO A 144 -14.88 -20.74 16.73
CA PRO A 144 -15.97 -21.63 16.36
C PRO A 144 -16.51 -21.26 14.97
N ALA A 145 -16.90 -22.30 14.23
CA ALA A 145 -17.46 -22.21 12.90
C ALA A 145 -18.77 -21.39 12.87
#